data_655c022d1d74a3e1f4df595ed7159c29
#
_entry.id   655c022d1d74a3e1f4df595ed7159c29
#
_cell.length_a   1.000
_cell.length_b   1.000
_cell.length_c   1.000
_cell.angle_alpha   90.00
_cell.angle_beta   90.00
_cell.angle_gamma   90.00
#
_symmetry.space_group_name_H-M   'P 1'
#
loop_
_entity.id
_entity.type
_entity.pdbx_description
1 polymer ?
#
loop_
_entity_poly.entity_id
_entity_poly.type
_entity_poly.pdbx_seq_one_letter_code
_entity_poly.pdbx_strand_id
1 'polypeptide(L)'
;MYLDQGQDSLALVYFDESLQAANIDSYTQIQNYQDLATYYFDKGLYIETGEYLDKLLPFFEESSTRFKQINRQRENLSDVILYEGTVKETDSLLEILALTKADQLSYFQSYIEEKQLRSRKEMEAASKKKRFPILGRSEASFYFYNPNLILQGRQNYLARWGDRPNVDNWRSALALESISREEIVSSDALKTSAVIVQETPENFVAALPQTLEEKDSIALLNHKAYLQLGMIYKEKFNNFPLAQDRLEHILSLETQDEIKVQALYHLYRMAVDENSPNQLKFKEALVEGYPETPFAQLISDPENFDNSKLVTPDVLYENILKLFQQQRFVEAIESIESLMVLASGSNIEPKAALLKAHITGRLNGVEAWKNALGDVILNYSATDEAENAKLLLAEIKANNDLKESGIVYKNYKWIFPFLAGDEERTKTFFKEIKEVLLTSNRRWSVSLDPFSEDYTFVVVHGIRDPEEVKRIQGNVGISDLILENNENFVALASQYRTILKNKNWKTFQDERNR
;
A
#
# COMPACT_ATOMS: atom_id res chain seq x y z
N MET A 1 -36.59 7.57 -4.44
CA MET A 1 -37.76 8.48 -4.52
C MET A 1 -37.43 9.89 -4.03
N TYR A 2 -37.07 10.16 -2.76
CA TYR A 2 -36.72 11.53 -2.31
C TYR A 2 -35.40 12.02 -2.91
N LEU A 3 -34.38 11.18 -3.06
CA LEU A 3 -33.12 11.53 -3.75
C LEU A 3 -33.38 11.95 -5.21
N ASP A 4 -34.26 11.22 -5.92
CA ASP A 4 -34.60 11.53 -7.32
C ASP A 4 -35.36 12.87 -7.47
N GLN A 5 -35.95 13.35 -6.38
CA GLN A 5 -36.65 14.63 -6.29
C GLN A 5 -35.76 15.76 -5.81
N GLY A 6 -34.47 15.52 -5.54
CA GLY A 6 -33.53 16.51 -5.01
C GLY A 6 -33.80 16.91 -3.54
N GLN A 7 -34.57 16.09 -2.80
CA GLN A 7 -34.88 16.32 -1.38
C GLN A 7 -33.89 15.56 -0.47
N ASP A 8 -32.60 15.85 -0.64
CA ASP A 8 -31.48 15.10 -0.03
C ASP A 8 -31.62 15.03 1.50
N SER A 9 -31.86 16.17 2.17
CA SER A 9 -31.95 16.21 3.63
C SER A 9 -33.06 15.30 4.18
N LEU A 10 -34.21 15.25 3.49
CA LEU A 10 -35.33 14.41 3.88
C LEU A 10 -35.01 12.94 3.62
N ALA A 11 -34.36 12.62 2.50
CA ALA A 11 -33.93 11.28 2.18
C ALA A 11 -32.97 10.72 3.24
N LEU A 12 -31.97 11.50 3.66
CA LEU A 12 -31.01 11.11 4.69
C LEU A 12 -31.69 10.82 6.05
N VAL A 13 -32.70 11.64 6.43
CA VAL A 13 -33.48 11.38 7.66
C VAL A 13 -34.20 10.03 7.58
N TYR A 14 -34.84 9.72 6.46
CA TYR A 14 -35.52 8.45 6.28
C TYR A 14 -34.57 7.25 6.20
N PHE A 15 -33.38 7.40 5.63
CA PHE A 15 -32.35 6.35 5.68
C PHE A 15 -31.91 6.09 7.12
N ASP A 16 -31.70 7.15 7.92
CA ASP A 16 -31.31 7.01 9.32
C ASP A 16 -32.42 6.36 10.15
N GLU A 17 -33.68 6.79 9.99
CA GLU A 17 -34.84 6.16 10.64
C GLU A 17 -34.97 4.68 10.25
N SER A 18 -34.78 4.35 8.97
CA SER A 18 -34.84 2.97 8.49
C SER A 18 -33.73 2.11 9.10
N LEU A 19 -32.48 2.62 9.15
CA LEU A 19 -31.34 1.91 9.72
C LEU A 19 -31.41 1.76 11.25
N GLN A 20 -32.14 2.66 11.94
CA GLN A 20 -32.39 2.59 13.38
C GLN A 20 -33.60 1.72 13.74
N ALA A 21 -34.38 1.25 12.78
CA ALA A 21 -35.57 0.42 13.03
C ALA A 21 -35.20 -0.90 13.74
N ALA A 22 -35.93 -1.25 14.81
CA ALA A 22 -35.60 -2.39 15.67
C ALA A 22 -35.59 -3.76 14.94
N ASN A 23 -36.31 -3.88 13.84
CA ASN A 23 -36.49 -5.13 13.08
C ASN A 23 -36.21 -4.91 11.59
N ILE A 24 -35.15 -4.19 11.24
CA ILE A 24 -34.75 -4.05 9.83
C ILE A 24 -34.25 -5.40 9.32
N ASP A 25 -34.75 -5.83 8.17
CA ASP A 25 -34.23 -7.02 7.51
C ASP A 25 -32.89 -6.74 6.81
N SER A 26 -32.09 -7.79 6.65
CA SER A 26 -30.75 -7.66 6.05
C SER A 26 -30.78 -7.15 4.61
N TYR A 27 -31.82 -7.45 3.85
CA TYR A 27 -31.93 -6.97 2.48
C TYR A 27 -32.13 -5.45 2.43
N THR A 28 -33.06 -4.92 3.23
CA THR A 28 -33.29 -3.47 3.35
C THR A 28 -32.05 -2.75 3.88
N GLN A 29 -31.32 -3.37 4.81
CA GLN A 29 -30.09 -2.79 5.36
C GLN A 29 -28.98 -2.69 4.28
N ILE A 30 -28.78 -3.76 3.51
CA ILE A 30 -27.85 -3.80 2.37
C ILE A 30 -28.21 -2.71 1.35
N GLN A 31 -29.50 -2.61 1.00
CA GLN A 31 -29.96 -1.62 0.02
C GLN A 31 -29.70 -0.19 0.52
N ASN A 32 -30.06 0.10 1.78
CA ASN A 32 -29.82 1.42 2.35
C ASN A 32 -28.33 1.80 2.36
N TYR A 33 -27.43 0.89 2.76
CA TYR A 33 -26.00 1.18 2.73
C TYR A 33 -25.48 1.36 1.31
N GLN A 34 -25.98 0.61 0.34
CA GLN A 34 -25.60 0.74 -1.07
C GLN A 34 -26.06 2.09 -1.65
N ASP A 35 -27.31 2.48 -1.39
CA ASP A 35 -27.87 3.74 -1.88
C ASP A 35 -27.17 4.94 -1.23
N LEU A 36 -26.84 4.86 0.07
CA LEU A 36 -26.06 5.89 0.76
C LEU A 36 -24.62 5.98 0.23
N ALA A 37 -23.95 4.84 -0.02
CA ALA A 37 -22.62 4.83 -0.60
C ALA A 37 -22.63 5.50 -2.00
N THR A 38 -23.62 5.19 -2.83
CA THR A 38 -23.80 5.82 -4.15
C THR A 38 -24.07 7.31 -4.03
N TYR A 39 -24.98 7.71 -3.15
CA TYR A 39 -25.32 9.12 -2.92
C TYR A 39 -24.09 9.94 -2.50
N TYR A 40 -23.33 9.46 -1.52
CA TYR A 40 -22.13 10.17 -1.06
C TYR A 40 -21.02 10.20 -2.12
N PHE A 41 -20.87 9.14 -2.89
CA PHE A 41 -19.94 9.12 -4.02
C PHE A 41 -20.29 10.19 -5.07
N ASP A 42 -21.58 10.30 -5.46
CA ASP A 42 -22.04 11.29 -6.43
C ASP A 42 -21.90 12.72 -5.95
N LYS A 43 -21.89 12.92 -4.62
CA LYS A 43 -21.62 14.23 -3.99
C LYS A 43 -20.13 14.53 -3.81
N GLY A 44 -19.23 13.60 -4.15
CA GLY A 44 -17.78 13.72 -3.94
C GLY A 44 -17.36 13.58 -2.47
N LEU A 45 -18.24 13.03 -1.62
CA LEU A 45 -17.98 12.79 -0.19
C LEU A 45 -17.42 11.37 -0.02
N TYR A 46 -16.15 11.22 -0.35
CA TYR A 46 -15.53 9.90 -0.50
C TYR A 46 -15.20 9.22 0.85
N ILE A 47 -15.04 9.98 1.93
CA ILE A 47 -14.87 9.42 3.29
C ILE A 47 -16.16 8.70 3.68
N GLU A 48 -17.29 9.38 3.58
CA GLU A 48 -18.61 8.84 3.90
C GLU A 48 -18.95 7.66 3.00
N THR A 49 -18.59 7.75 1.71
CA THR A 49 -18.72 6.62 0.78
C THR A 49 -17.99 5.39 1.30
N GLY A 50 -16.74 5.55 1.71
CA GLY A 50 -15.92 4.48 2.27
C GLY A 50 -16.52 3.86 3.52
N GLU A 51 -17.05 4.68 4.44
CA GLU A 51 -17.72 4.20 5.65
C GLU A 51 -18.95 3.33 5.35
N TYR A 52 -19.76 3.68 4.35
CA TYR A 52 -20.91 2.88 3.97
C TYR A 52 -20.53 1.60 3.22
N LEU A 53 -19.47 1.62 2.42
CA LEU A 53 -18.92 0.41 1.83
C LEU A 53 -18.35 -0.54 2.89
N ASP A 54 -17.66 0.00 3.92
CA ASP A 54 -17.16 -0.80 5.06
C ASP A 54 -18.31 -1.42 5.87
N LYS A 55 -19.44 -0.72 6.03
CA LYS A 55 -20.66 -1.27 6.65
C LYS A 55 -21.36 -2.32 5.77
N LEU A 56 -21.16 -2.25 4.47
CA LEU A 56 -21.78 -3.17 3.50
C LEU A 56 -21.01 -4.50 3.36
N LEU A 57 -19.68 -4.48 3.46
CA LEU A 57 -18.82 -5.65 3.27
C LEU A 57 -19.18 -6.86 4.16
N PRO A 58 -19.49 -6.71 5.46
CA PRO A 58 -19.79 -7.85 6.36
C PRO A 58 -21.03 -8.67 5.97
N PHE A 59 -21.89 -8.17 5.09
CA PHE A 59 -23.07 -8.90 4.62
C PHE A 59 -22.76 -9.94 3.55
N PHE A 60 -21.54 -9.98 3.03
CA PHE A 60 -21.15 -10.86 1.93
C PHE A 60 -19.97 -11.75 2.34
N GLU A 61 -19.93 -12.97 1.82
CA GLU A 61 -18.78 -13.85 1.96
C GLU A 61 -17.59 -13.33 1.14
N GLU A 62 -16.38 -13.37 1.68
CA GLU A 62 -15.16 -12.91 1.02
C GLU A 62 -14.90 -13.56 -0.35
N SER A 63 -15.33 -14.82 -0.52
CA SER A 63 -15.23 -15.56 -1.77
C SER A 63 -16.18 -15.07 -2.86
N SER A 64 -17.25 -14.36 -2.48
CA SER A 64 -18.33 -13.95 -3.40
C SER A 64 -17.88 -12.86 -4.36
N THR A 65 -18.43 -12.88 -5.57
CA THR A 65 -18.20 -11.83 -6.57
C THR A 65 -18.64 -10.46 -6.07
N ARG A 66 -19.73 -10.42 -5.28
CA ARG A 66 -20.26 -9.18 -4.73
C ARG A 66 -19.31 -8.54 -3.71
N PHE A 67 -18.78 -9.35 -2.77
CA PHE A 67 -17.77 -8.88 -1.84
C PHE A 67 -16.57 -8.28 -2.58
N LYS A 68 -16.02 -9.01 -3.55
CA LYS A 68 -14.85 -8.56 -4.34
C LYS A 68 -15.12 -7.24 -5.07
N GLN A 69 -16.32 -7.03 -5.60
CA GLN A 69 -16.69 -5.78 -6.26
C GLN A 69 -16.75 -4.61 -5.27
N ILE A 70 -17.39 -4.81 -4.11
CA ILE A 70 -17.52 -3.76 -3.08
C ILE A 70 -16.16 -3.44 -2.46
N ASN A 71 -15.38 -4.47 -2.11
CA ASN A 71 -14.05 -4.31 -1.55
C ASN A 71 -13.14 -3.53 -2.51
N ARG A 72 -13.21 -3.84 -3.80
CA ARG A 72 -12.50 -3.09 -4.82
C ARG A 72 -12.92 -1.62 -4.90
N GLN A 73 -14.23 -1.32 -4.85
CA GLN A 73 -14.69 0.06 -4.80
C GLN A 73 -14.12 0.78 -3.56
N ARG A 74 -14.08 0.08 -2.42
CA ARG A 74 -13.50 0.58 -1.17
C ARG A 74 -12.00 0.82 -1.27
N GLU A 75 -11.26 -0.11 -1.85
CA GLU A 75 -9.82 0.01 -2.10
C GLU A 75 -9.50 1.18 -3.03
N ASN A 76 -10.31 1.39 -4.07
CA ASN A 76 -10.16 2.54 -4.96
C ASN A 76 -10.35 3.89 -4.27
N LEU A 77 -11.01 3.94 -3.12
CA LEU A 77 -11.18 5.15 -2.32
C LEU A 77 -10.08 5.32 -1.25
N SER A 78 -9.19 4.33 -1.06
CA SER A 78 -8.22 4.33 0.05
C SER A 78 -7.33 5.57 0.05
N ASP A 79 -6.81 5.95 -1.12
CA ASP A 79 -5.90 7.09 -1.25
C ASP A 79 -6.59 8.41 -0.98
N VAL A 80 -7.78 8.63 -1.57
CA VAL A 80 -8.52 9.87 -1.34
C VAL A 80 -8.98 9.98 0.11
N ILE A 81 -9.39 8.88 0.74
CA ILE A 81 -9.77 8.87 2.16
C ILE A 81 -8.56 9.19 3.05
N LEU A 82 -7.39 8.62 2.72
CA LEU A 82 -6.15 8.91 3.43
C LEU A 82 -5.79 10.39 3.36
N TYR A 83 -5.75 10.96 2.16
CA TYR A 83 -5.34 12.36 1.98
C TYR A 83 -6.40 13.35 2.48
N GLU A 84 -7.71 13.08 2.32
CA GLU A 84 -8.77 13.90 2.94
C GLU A 84 -8.69 13.84 4.47
N GLY A 85 -8.43 12.68 5.05
CA GLY A 85 -8.18 12.53 6.48
C GLY A 85 -6.96 13.34 6.92
N THR A 86 -5.85 13.22 6.19
CA THR A 86 -4.61 13.98 6.46
C THR A 86 -4.85 15.48 6.40
N VAL A 87 -5.54 15.98 5.37
CA VAL A 87 -5.88 17.40 5.23
C VAL A 87 -6.72 17.86 6.42
N LYS A 88 -7.80 17.15 6.74
CA LYS A 88 -8.69 17.50 7.84
C LYS A 88 -7.98 17.56 9.20
N GLU A 89 -7.11 16.58 9.45
CA GLU A 89 -6.32 16.52 10.70
C GLU A 89 -5.29 17.65 10.76
N THR A 90 -4.55 17.87 9.67
CA THR A 90 -3.50 18.88 9.63
C THR A 90 -4.06 20.30 9.58
N ASP A 91 -5.17 20.55 8.87
CA ASP A 91 -5.87 21.84 8.89
C ASP A 91 -6.32 22.20 10.30
N SER A 92 -7.03 21.26 10.97
CA SER A 92 -7.48 21.48 12.35
C SER A 92 -6.30 21.73 13.29
N LEU A 93 -5.19 21.02 13.09
CA LEU A 93 -3.98 21.21 13.90
C LEU A 93 -3.32 22.57 13.63
N LEU A 94 -3.20 22.99 12.38
CA LEU A 94 -2.64 24.29 11.99
C LEU A 94 -3.52 25.44 12.49
N GLU A 95 -4.85 25.32 12.43
CA GLU A 95 -5.77 26.28 13.01
C GLU A 95 -5.56 26.45 14.52
N ILE A 96 -5.44 25.32 15.26
CA ILE A 96 -5.18 25.34 16.70
C ILE A 96 -3.80 25.96 17.00
N LEU A 97 -2.78 25.66 16.20
CA LEU A 97 -1.43 26.22 16.36
C LEU A 97 -1.35 27.73 16.08
N ALA A 98 -2.28 28.27 15.29
CA ALA A 98 -2.40 29.72 15.03
C ALA A 98 -3.07 30.49 16.20
N LEU A 99 -3.78 29.79 17.10
CA LEU A 99 -4.43 30.40 18.24
C LEU A 99 -3.43 30.83 19.34
N THR A 100 -3.84 31.81 20.13
CA THR A 100 -3.08 32.15 21.36
C THR A 100 -3.16 31.02 22.39
N LYS A 101 -2.19 30.92 23.30
CA LYS A 101 -2.22 29.90 24.36
C LYS A 101 -3.51 29.92 25.20
N ALA A 102 -4.10 31.09 25.42
CA ALA A 102 -5.35 31.23 26.15
C ALA A 102 -6.52 30.64 25.35
N ASP A 103 -6.55 30.90 24.04
CA ASP A 103 -7.59 30.37 23.15
C ASP A 103 -7.43 28.85 22.93
N GLN A 104 -6.20 28.34 22.85
CA GLN A 104 -5.93 26.90 22.82
C GLN A 104 -6.48 26.18 24.06
N LEU A 105 -6.26 26.73 25.26
CA LEU A 105 -6.80 26.19 26.50
C LEU A 105 -8.33 26.19 26.49
N SER A 106 -8.95 27.29 26.05
CA SER A 106 -10.41 27.42 25.93
C SER A 106 -10.98 26.41 24.92
N TYR A 107 -10.30 26.22 23.78
CA TYR A 107 -10.67 25.23 22.76
C TYR A 107 -10.68 23.81 23.34
N PHE A 108 -9.59 23.40 24.00
CA PHE A 108 -9.51 22.05 24.58
C PHE A 108 -10.45 21.87 25.78
N GLN A 109 -10.74 22.93 26.54
CA GLN A 109 -11.76 22.88 27.58
C GLN A 109 -13.14 22.53 26.97
N SER A 110 -13.54 23.24 25.93
CA SER A 110 -14.79 23.00 25.20
C SER A 110 -14.84 21.62 24.58
N TYR A 111 -13.74 21.16 23.99
CA TYR A 111 -13.61 19.81 23.43
C TYR A 111 -13.81 18.71 24.46
N ILE A 112 -13.19 18.85 25.63
CA ILE A 112 -13.34 17.88 26.75
C ILE A 112 -14.79 17.85 27.24
N GLU A 113 -15.42 19.00 27.38
CA GLU A 113 -16.83 19.12 27.82
C GLU A 113 -17.77 18.44 26.80
N GLU A 114 -17.58 18.70 25.52
CA GLU A 114 -18.37 18.07 24.45
C GLU A 114 -18.18 16.55 24.41
N LYS A 115 -16.95 16.08 24.52
CA LYS A 115 -16.61 14.65 24.59
C LYS A 115 -17.30 13.97 25.78
N GLN A 116 -17.29 14.61 26.94
CA GLN A 116 -17.98 14.10 28.13
C GLN A 116 -19.49 14.09 27.96
N LEU A 117 -20.05 15.11 27.34
CA LEU A 117 -21.49 15.19 27.06
C LEU A 117 -21.94 14.09 26.09
N ARG A 118 -21.13 13.85 25.02
CA ARG A 118 -21.37 12.77 24.06
C ARG A 118 -21.34 11.40 24.74
N SER A 119 -20.33 11.11 25.56
CA SER A 119 -20.21 9.86 26.29
C SER A 119 -21.40 9.65 27.26
N ARG A 120 -21.88 10.71 27.93
CA ARG A 120 -23.07 10.63 28.78
C ARG A 120 -24.33 10.30 27.98
N LYS A 121 -24.53 10.95 26.82
CA LYS A 121 -25.68 10.68 25.94
C LYS A 121 -25.66 9.24 25.42
N GLU A 122 -24.49 8.74 25.04
CA GLU A 122 -24.32 7.34 24.58
C GLU A 122 -24.62 6.34 25.72
N MET A 123 -24.13 6.60 26.95
CA MET A 123 -24.45 5.79 28.13
C MET A 123 -25.94 5.83 28.46
N GLU A 124 -26.59 6.98 28.39
CA GLU A 124 -28.03 7.11 28.58
C GLU A 124 -28.85 6.38 27.52
N ALA A 125 -28.45 6.49 26.24
CA ALA A 125 -29.05 5.77 25.12
C ALA A 125 -28.90 4.24 25.30
N ALA A 126 -27.70 3.78 25.67
CA ALA A 126 -27.44 2.38 25.98
C ALA A 126 -28.24 1.88 27.19
N SER A 127 -28.43 2.73 28.21
CA SER A 127 -29.23 2.38 29.38
C SER A 127 -30.74 2.29 29.10
N LYS A 128 -31.24 3.14 28.18
CA LYS A 128 -32.66 3.09 27.73
C LYS A 128 -32.95 1.84 26.90
N LYS A 129 -31.98 1.34 26.10
CA LYS A 129 -32.11 0.07 25.36
C LYS A 129 -32.14 -1.16 26.27
N LYS A 130 -31.70 -1.09 27.55
CA LYS A 130 -31.67 -2.21 28.49
C LYS A 130 -32.97 -2.42 29.28
N ARG A 131 -34.08 -1.73 29.03
CA ARG A 131 -35.33 -1.79 29.82
C ARG A 131 -36.41 -2.76 29.33
N PHE A 132 -36.06 -3.79 28.58
CA PHE A 132 -36.96 -4.93 28.37
C PHE A 132 -36.23 -6.25 28.63
N PRO A 133 -36.55 -6.97 29.73
CA PRO A 133 -36.09 -8.35 29.86
C PRO A 133 -37.00 -9.25 29.03
N ILE A 134 -36.64 -9.45 27.75
CA ILE A 134 -37.18 -10.58 27.01
C ILE A 134 -36.34 -11.79 27.38
N LEU A 135 -36.94 -12.71 28.17
CA LEU A 135 -36.47 -14.07 28.31
C LEU A 135 -36.40 -14.73 26.90
N GLY A 136 -35.23 -15.03 26.43
CA GLY A 136 -35.10 -15.90 25.26
C GLY A 136 -33.99 -15.51 24.30
N ARG A 137 -32.91 -16.28 24.36
CA ARG A 137 -31.72 -16.30 23.49
C ARG A 137 -30.78 -15.11 23.60
N SER A 138 -29.77 -15.28 24.45
CA SER A 138 -28.53 -14.53 24.38
C SER A 138 -27.81 -14.89 23.11
N GLU A 139 -27.81 -14.00 22.12
CA GLU A 139 -26.70 -13.93 21.21
C GLU A 139 -25.49 -13.54 22.04
N ALA A 140 -24.63 -14.51 22.31
CA ALA A 140 -23.39 -14.33 23.03
C ALA A 140 -22.49 -13.44 22.18
N SER A 141 -22.59 -12.14 22.38
CA SER A 141 -21.56 -11.21 21.93
C SER A 141 -20.25 -11.70 22.53
N PHE A 142 -19.33 -12.11 21.68
CA PHE A 142 -18.07 -12.69 22.09
C PHE A 142 -17.37 -11.72 23.04
N TYR A 143 -16.99 -12.21 24.24
CA TYR A 143 -16.48 -11.43 25.37
C TYR A 143 -15.46 -10.35 24.98
N PHE A 144 -14.54 -10.66 24.06
CA PHE A 144 -13.47 -9.77 23.61
C PHE A 144 -13.93 -8.58 22.76
N TYR A 145 -15.14 -8.58 22.24
CA TYR A 145 -15.69 -7.45 21.48
C TYR A 145 -16.53 -6.48 22.32
N ASN A 146 -16.66 -6.76 23.64
CA ASN A 146 -17.40 -5.89 24.55
C ASN A 146 -16.46 -5.23 25.57
N PRO A 147 -16.08 -3.93 25.37
CA PRO A 147 -15.16 -3.21 26.26
C PRO A 147 -15.57 -3.22 27.72
N ASN A 148 -16.88 -3.18 28.01
CA ASN A 148 -17.40 -3.20 29.38
C ASN A 148 -17.21 -4.56 30.04
N LEU A 149 -17.37 -5.66 29.30
CA LEU A 149 -17.10 -7.01 29.81
C LEU A 149 -15.62 -7.25 30.03
N ILE A 150 -14.76 -6.70 29.15
CA ILE A 150 -13.29 -6.74 29.29
C ILE A 150 -12.87 -5.99 30.56
N LEU A 151 -13.38 -4.76 30.77
CA LEU A 151 -13.09 -3.95 31.97
C LEU A 151 -13.56 -4.65 33.24
N GLN A 152 -14.79 -5.17 33.26
CA GLN A 152 -15.34 -5.90 34.38
C GLN A 152 -14.59 -7.21 34.66
N GLY A 153 -14.19 -7.92 33.57
CA GLY A 153 -13.37 -9.11 33.67
C GLY A 153 -11.99 -8.82 34.24
N ARG A 154 -11.36 -7.70 33.79
CA ARG A 154 -10.08 -7.24 34.34
C ARG A 154 -10.16 -6.85 35.80
N GLN A 155 -11.22 -6.13 36.21
CA GLN A 155 -11.45 -5.79 37.62
C GLN A 155 -11.64 -7.03 38.47
N ASN A 156 -12.45 -7.97 38.02
CA ASN A 156 -12.68 -9.25 38.71
C ASN A 156 -11.39 -10.10 38.78
N TYR A 157 -10.57 -10.05 37.74
CA TYR A 157 -9.27 -10.73 37.72
C TYR A 157 -8.32 -10.11 38.76
N LEU A 158 -8.17 -8.77 38.76
CA LEU A 158 -7.33 -8.05 39.72
C LEU A 158 -7.80 -8.24 41.17
N ALA A 159 -9.10 -8.22 41.40
CA ALA A 159 -9.67 -8.44 42.75
C ALA A 159 -9.42 -9.87 43.27
N ARG A 160 -9.40 -10.86 42.39
CA ARG A 160 -9.27 -12.27 42.81
C ARG A 160 -7.83 -12.79 42.77
N TRP A 161 -7.00 -12.29 41.84
CA TRP A 161 -5.68 -12.85 41.54
C TRP A 161 -4.54 -11.83 41.71
N GLY A 162 -4.85 -10.55 41.91
CA GLY A 162 -3.86 -9.46 41.93
C GLY A 162 -3.27 -9.16 40.56
N ASP A 163 -2.22 -8.36 40.53
CA ASP A 163 -1.49 -8.00 39.31
C ASP A 163 -0.45 -9.09 38.97
N ARG A 164 -0.93 -10.15 38.34
CA ARG A 164 -0.08 -11.28 37.92
C ARG A 164 0.34 -11.15 36.47
N PRO A 165 1.61 -11.41 36.14
CA PRO A 165 2.08 -11.34 34.78
C PRO A 165 1.41 -12.40 33.89
N ASN A 166 1.26 -12.08 32.60
CA ASN A 166 0.70 -12.98 31.59
C ASN A 166 1.79 -13.96 31.10
N VAL A 167 2.06 -14.98 31.92
CA VAL A 167 3.05 -16.02 31.64
C VAL A 167 2.42 -17.40 31.78
N ASP A 168 3.03 -18.41 31.20
CA ASP A 168 2.57 -19.79 31.36
C ASP A 168 2.58 -20.19 32.84
N ASN A 169 1.57 -20.96 33.25
CA ASN A 169 1.36 -21.38 34.63
C ASN A 169 1.11 -20.25 35.65
N TRP A 170 0.59 -19.08 35.24
CA TRP A 170 0.29 -17.91 36.09
C TRP A 170 -0.59 -18.20 37.33
N ARG A 171 -1.28 -19.35 37.37
CA ARG A 171 -2.07 -19.80 38.51
C ARG A 171 -1.25 -20.45 39.63
N SER A 172 -0.01 -20.84 39.33
CA SER A 172 0.89 -21.50 40.27
C SER A 172 1.73 -20.47 41.03
N ALA A 173 1.58 -20.39 42.35
CA ALA A 173 2.35 -19.49 43.22
C ALA A 173 3.86 -19.80 43.17
N LEU A 174 4.24 -21.08 43.05
CA LEU A 174 5.62 -21.54 42.98
C LEU A 174 6.30 -21.16 41.66
N ALA A 175 5.55 -21.12 40.54
CA ALA A 175 6.11 -20.71 39.24
C ALA A 175 6.36 -19.17 39.19
N LEU A 176 5.57 -18.39 39.94
CA LEU A 176 5.73 -16.93 40.05
C LEU A 176 6.92 -16.54 40.93
N GLU A 177 7.22 -17.28 41.99
CA GLU A 177 8.41 -17.03 42.84
C GLU A 177 9.72 -17.27 42.13
N SER A 178 9.80 -18.20 41.17
CA SER A 178 11.00 -18.46 40.39
C SER A 178 11.28 -17.35 39.36
N ILE A 179 10.22 -16.76 38.79
CA ILE A 179 10.32 -15.65 37.81
C ILE A 179 10.68 -14.33 38.51
N SER A 180 10.17 -14.08 39.71
CA SER A 180 10.41 -12.85 40.47
C SER A 180 11.88 -12.67 40.90
N ARG A 181 12.72 -13.68 40.84
CA ARG A 181 14.14 -13.60 41.23
C ARG A 181 15.08 -13.26 40.08
N GLU A 182 14.71 -13.52 38.82
CA GLU A 182 15.58 -13.24 37.66
C GLU A 182 15.25 -11.93 36.92
N GLU A 183 14.02 -11.39 37.06
CA GLU A 183 13.60 -10.16 36.36
C GLU A 183 13.75 -8.85 37.15
N ILE A 184 14.13 -8.87 38.43
CA ILE A 184 14.31 -7.64 39.23
C ILE A 184 15.53 -6.81 38.80
N VAL A 185 16.41 -7.33 37.93
CA VAL A 185 17.62 -6.62 37.49
C VAL A 185 17.43 -5.88 36.15
N SER A 186 16.34 -6.06 35.43
CA SER A 186 16.15 -5.47 34.10
C SER A 186 14.83 -4.69 33.87
N SER A 187 13.97 -4.52 34.87
CA SER A 187 12.65 -3.91 34.67
C SER A 187 12.42 -2.54 35.32
N ASP A 188 13.48 -1.83 35.75
CA ASP A 188 13.33 -0.45 36.24
C ASP A 188 13.08 0.59 35.10
N ALA A 189 13.07 0.15 33.85
CA ALA A 189 12.78 1.00 32.68
C ALA A 189 11.32 0.92 32.17
N LEU A 190 10.46 0.07 32.72
CA LEU A 190 9.08 -0.14 32.26
C LEU A 190 8.01 0.00 33.33
N LYS A 191 8.33 0.61 34.48
CA LYS A 191 7.31 1.18 35.35
C LYS A 191 6.92 2.57 34.88
N THR A 192 6.53 2.68 33.60
CA THR A 192 5.59 3.74 33.25
C THR A 192 4.25 3.28 33.83
N SER A 193 4.00 3.72 35.05
CA SER A 193 2.65 3.80 35.58
C SER A 193 1.75 4.21 34.43
N ALA A 194 0.70 3.46 34.15
CA ALA A 194 -0.47 4.02 33.49
C ALA A 194 -1.00 5.11 34.43
N VAL A 195 -0.35 6.25 34.40
CA VAL A 195 -0.92 7.50 34.86
C VAL A 195 -2.16 7.59 33.99
N ILE A 196 -3.33 7.49 34.63
CA ILE A 196 -4.55 8.02 34.04
C ILE A 196 -4.21 9.49 33.87
N VAL A 197 -3.70 9.83 32.67
CA VAL A 197 -3.46 11.21 32.27
C VAL A 197 -4.86 11.80 32.29
N GLN A 198 -5.19 12.54 33.35
CA GLN A 198 -6.42 13.29 33.39
C GLN A 198 -6.43 14.13 32.13
N GLU A 199 -7.43 13.97 31.26
CA GLU A 199 -7.61 14.78 30.08
C GLU A 199 -7.85 16.22 30.54
N THR A 200 -6.77 17.00 30.68
CA THR A 200 -6.85 18.41 31.02
C THR A 200 -6.44 19.24 29.80
N PRO A 201 -6.98 20.46 29.63
CA PRO A 201 -6.62 21.34 28.52
C PRO A 201 -5.12 21.60 28.45
N GLU A 202 -4.44 21.69 29.59
CA GLU A 202 -3.00 21.93 29.70
C GLU A 202 -2.20 20.77 29.08
N ASN A 203 -2.63 19.53 29.29
CA ASN A 203 -1.97 18.35 28.74
C ASN A 203 -2.12 18.30 27.21
N PHE A 204 -3.27 18.67 26.67
CA PHE A 204 -3.46 18.79 25.22
C PHE A 204 -2.60 19.88 24.62
N VAL A 205 -2.53 21.05 25.23
CA VAL A 205 -1.67 22.16 24.77
C VAL A 205 -0.19 21.79 24.88
N ALA A 206 0.23 21.06 25.90
CA ALA A 206 1.60 20.58 26.04
C ALA A 206 1.98 19.52 24.98
N ALA A 207 1.02 18.76 24.48
CA ALA A 207 1.20 17.77 23.43
C ALA A 207 1.24 18.36 22.01
N LEU A 208 0.88 19.63 21.83
CA LEU A 208 0.97 20.31 20.52
C LEU A 208 2.43 20.49 20.11
N PRO A 209 2.74 20.46 18.80
CA PRO A 209 4.04 20.82 18.25
C PRO A 209 4.51 22.19 18.74
N GLN A 210 5.69 22.22 19.38
CA GLN A 210 6.22 23.43 20.01
C GLN A 210 7.29 24.10 19.17
N THR A 211 8.06 23.33 18.39
CA THR A 211 9.15 23.83 17.57
C THR A 211 8.68 24.33 16.22
N LEU A 212 9.40 25.27 15.63
CA LEU A 212 9.13 25.76 14.28
C LEU A 212 9.27 24.63 13.25
N GLU A 213 10.29 23.78 13.40
CA GLU A 213 10.53 22.65 12.50
C GLU A 213 9.38 21.65 12.48
N GLU A 214 8.77 21.35 13.64
CA GLU A 214 7.59 20.48 13.71
C GLU A 214 6.38 21.10 12.99
N LYS A 215 6.16 22.41 13.19
CA LYS A 215 5.07 23.14 12.53
C LYS A 215 5.25 23.19 11.02
N ASP A 216 6.46 23.47 10.56
CA ASP A 216 6.80 23.50 9.14
C ASP A 216 6.64 22.12 8.50
N SER A 217 6.98 21.04 9.22
CA SER A 217 6.78 19.66 8.77
C SER A 217 5.30 19.33 8.59
N ILE A 218 4.45 19.77 9.52
CA ILE A 218 2.99 19.58 9.43
C ILE A 218 2.40 20.39 8.27
N ALA A 219 2.82 21.66 8.13
CA ALA A 219 2.40 22.49 7.02
C ALA A 219 2.80 21.88 5.67
N LEU A 220 4.03 21.37 5.55
CA LEU A 220 4.49 20.70 4.34
C LEU A 220 3.70 19.41 4.05
N LEU A 221 3.38 18.61 5.08
CA LEU A 221 2.53 17.43 4.94
C LEU A 221 1.13 17.80 4.43
N ASN A 222 0.54 18.84 5.00
CA ASN A 222 -0.75 19.41 4.57
C ASN A 222 -0.72 19.83 3.10
N HIS A 223 0.26 20.65 2.71
CA HIS A 223 0.40 21.14 1.34
C HIS A 223 0.57 20.03 0.31
N LYS A 224 1.37 19.01 0.65
CA LYS A 224 1.52 17.80 -0.18
C LYS A 224 0.23 17.00 -0.28
N ALA A 225 -0.53 16.89 0.81
CA ALA A 225 -1.82 16.20 0.80
C ALA A 225 -2.85 16.91 -0.08
N TYR A 226 -2.92 18.25 -0.04
CA TYR A 226 -3.75 19.05 -0.97
C TYR A 226 -3.37 18.83 -2.42
N LEU A 227 -2.06 18.80 -2.74
CA LEU A 227 -1.57 18.53 -4.10
C LEU A 227 -2.00 17.16 -4.59
N GLN A 228 -1.81 16.13 -3.75
CA GLN A 228 -2.20 14.75 -4.07
C GLN A 228 -3.72 14.64 -4.29
N LEU A 229 -4.53 15.28 -3.43
CA LEU A 229 -5.98 15.31 -3.61
C LEU A 229 -6.38 15.96 -4.94
N GLY A 230 -5.79 17.11 -5.28
CA GLY A 230 -6.05 17.77 -6.56
C GLY A 230 -5.75 16.86 -7.75
N MET A 231 -4.65 16.11 -7.69
CA MET A 231 -4.27 15.14 -8.72
C MET A 231 -5.24 13.95 -8.76
N ILE A 232 -5.57 13.36 -7.61
CA ILE A 232 -6.49 12.23 -7.51
C ILE A 232 -7.89 12.62 -8.03
N TYR A 233 -8.41 13.77 -7.63
CA TYR A 233 -9.71 14.24 -8.10
C TYR A 233 -9.73 14.46 -9.60
N LYS A 234 -8.66 15.02 -10.16
CA LYS A 234 -8.50 15.22 -11.61
C LYS A 234 -8.41 13.87 -12.36
N GLU A 235 -7.47 13.02 -11.98
CA GLU A 235 -7.07 11.87 -12.79
C GLU A 235 -7.93 10.63 -12.52
N LYS A 236 -8.32 10.38 -11.26
CA LYS A 236 -9.04 9.18 -10.85
C LYS A 236 -10.56 9.33 -10.85
N PHE A 237 -11.03 10.49 -10.39
CA PHE A 237 -12.46 10.72 -10.24
C PHE A 237 -13.04 11.62 -11.32
N ASN A 238 -12.20 12.23 -12.15
CA ASN A 238 -12.59 13.19 -13.18
C ASN A 238 -13.51 14.30 -12.60
N ASN A 239 -13.26 14.64 -11.32
CA ASN A 239 -14.00 15.64 -10.56
C ASN A 239 -13.22 16.96 -10.58
N PHE A 240 -13.30 17.66 -11.73
CA PHE A 240 -12.57 18.90 -11.94
C PHE A 240 -12.89 20.00 -10.93
N PRO A 241 -14.16 20.21 -10.48
CA PRO A 241 -14.45 21.22 -9.47
C PRO A 241 -13.71 20.99 -8.15
N LEU A 242 -13.68 19.76 -7.63
CA LEU A 242 -12.93 19.44 -6.40
C LEU A 242 -11.42 19.51 -6.63
N ALA A 243 -10.93 19.05 -7.78
CA ALA A 243 -9.52 19.15 -8.13
C ALA A 243 -9.06 20.62 -8.17
N GLN A 244 -9.84 21.48 -8.80
CA GLN A 244 -9.55 22.93 -8.88
C GLN A 244 -9.54 23.55 -7.50
N ASP A 245 -10.54 23.29 -6.66
CA ASP A 245 -10.63 23.80 -5.28
C ASP A 245 -9.38 23.44 -4.47
N ARG A 246 -8.97 22.18 -4.48
CA ARG A 246 -7.78 21.73 -3.76
C ARG A 246 -6.48 22.34 -4.27
N LEU A 247 -6.30 22.44 -5.59
CA LEU A 247 -5.11 23.02 -6.21
C LEU A 247 -5.07 24.56 -6.06
N GLU A 248 -6.19 25.27 -6.20
CA GLU A 248 -6.24 26.72 -5.97
C GLU A 248 -5.99 27.07 -4.50
N HIS A 249 -6.42 26.22 -3.56
CA HIS A 249 -6.12 26.40 -2.14
C HIS A 249 -4.61 26.47 -1.89
N ILE A 250 -3.81 25.61 -2.54
CA ILE A 250 -2.34 25.61 -2.44
C ILE A 250 -1.75 26.96 -2.84
N LEU A 251 -2.31 27.62 -3.85
CA LEU A 251 -1.80 28.92 -4.31
C LEU A 251 -2.01 30.03 -3.28
N SER A 252 -2.96 29.86 -2.36
CA SER A 252 -3.21 30.79 -1.25
C SER A 252 -2.27 30.58 -0.05
N LEU A 253 -1.56 29.44 0.00
CA LEU A 253 -0.69 29.08 1.11
C LEU A 253 0.75 29.59 0.91
N GLU A 254 1.46 29.82 2.02
CA GLU A 254 2.90 30.02 2.00
C GLU A 254 3.59 28.63 1.97
N THR A 255 3.87 28.15 0.76
CA THR A 255 4.45 26.81 0.55
C THR A 255 5.67 26.88 -0.38
N GLN A 256 6.36 25.74 -0.52
CA GLN A 256 7.52 25.59 -1.40
C GLN A 256 7.13 25.81 -2.87
N ASP A 257 7.99 26.50 -3.62
CA ASP A 257 7.76 26.80 -5.03
C ASP A 257 7.49 25.56 -5.88
N GLU A 258 8.13 24.44 -5.57
CA GLU A 258 7.92 23.17 -6.25
C GLU A 258 6.46 22.69 -6.18
N ILE A 259 5.79 22.88 -5.04
CA ILE A 259 4.39 22.51 -4.85
C ILE A 259 3.47 23.48 -5.60
N LYS A 260 3.77 24.79 -5.54
CA LYS A 260 3.01 25.82 -6.29
C LYS A 260 3.10 25.61 -7.80
N VAL A 261 4.30 25.32 -8.29
CA VAL A 261 4.55 25.07 -9.72
C VAL A 261 3.76 23.86 -10.21
N GLN A 262 3.74 22.76 -9.46
CA GLN A 262 2.95 21.58 -9.81
C GLN A 262 1.44 21.90 -9.78
N ALA A 263 0.95 22.60 -8.76
CA ALA A 263 -0.46 23.00 -8.69
C ALA A 263 -0.85 23.88 -9.88
N LEU A 264 -0.05 24.90 -10.22
CA LEU A 264 -0.27 25.77 -11.40
C LEU A 264 -0.28 24.98 -12.71
N TYR A 265 0.65 24.03 -12.87
CA TYR A 265 0.70 23.19 -14.06
C TYR A 265 -0.57 22.34 -14.22
N HIS A 266 -1.04 21.69 -13.16
CA HIS A 266 -2.26 20.90 -13.20
C HIS A 266 -3.51 21.75 -13.42
N LEU A 267 -3.60 22.94 -12.81
CA LEU A 267 -4.66 23.90 -13.07
C LEU A 267 -4.67 24.39 -14.52
N TYR A 268 -3.49 24.70 -15.08
CA TYR A 268 -3.35 25.05 -16.48
C TYR A 268 -3.84 23.93 -17.41
N ARG A 269 -3.41 22.69 -17.16
CA ARG A 269 -3.82 21.53 -17.96
C ARG A 269 -5.34 21.33 -17.92
N MET A 270 -5.95 21.39 -16.73
CA MET A 270 -7.41 21.30 -16.58
C MET A 270 -8.12 22.42 -17.36
N ALA A 271 -7.63 23.65 -17.24
CA ALA A 271 -8.21 24.79 -17.95
C ALA A 271 -8.09 24.65 -19.48
N VAL A 272 -7.03 24.01 -19.98
CA VAL A 272 -6.88 23.67 -21.41
C VAL A 272 -7.90 22.61 -21.82
N ASP A 273 -8.04 21.55 -21.05
CA ASP A 273 -8.93 20.42 -21.35
C ASP A 273 -10.41 20.87 -21.36
N GLU A 274 -10.78 21.80 -20.48
CA GLU A 274 -12.13 22.39 -20.38
C GLU A 274 -12.36 23.62 -21.29
N ASN A 275 -11.36 24.07 -22.04
CA ASN A 275 -11.40 25.35 -22.77
C ASN A 275 -11.78 26.53 -21.88
N SER A 276 -11.33 26.53 -20.63
CA SER A 276 -11.66 27.57 -19.65
C SER A 276 -10.94 28.90 -19.92
N PRO A 277 -11.57 30.05 -19.66
CA PRO A 277 -10.92 31.37 -19.77
C PRO A 277 -9.73 31.53 -18.79
N ASN A 278 -9.68 30.73 -17.74
CA ASN A 278 -8.59 30.74 -16.73
C ASN A 278 -7.26 30.18 -17.26
N GLN A 279 -7.26 29.56 -18.44
CA GLN A 279 -6.04 29.02 -19.06
C GLN A 279 -4.91 30.06 -19.14
N LEU A 280 -5.20 31.30 -19.59
CA LEU A 280 -4.19 32.36 -19.69
C LEU A 280 -3.66 32.75 -18.30
N LYS A 281 -4.54 32.90 -17.31
CA LYS A 281 -4.17 33.24 -15.93
C LYS A 281 -3.15 32.24 -15.35
N PHE A 282 -3.43 30.96 -15.47
CA PHE A 282 -2.52 29.91 -14.92
C PHE A 282 -1.24 29.80 -15.73
N LYS A 283 -1.31 29.97 -17.06
CA LYS A 283 -0.12 30.01 -17.92
C LYS A 283 0.80 31.16 -17.53
N GLU A 284 0.29 32.40 -17.45
CA GLU A 284 1.06 33.58 -17.08
C GLU A 284 1.66 33.42 -15.69
N ALA A 285 0.87 33.00 -14.70
CA ALA A 285 1.37 32.77 -13.34
C ALA A 285 2.52 31.75 -13.28
N LEU A 286 2.48 30.70 -14.11
CA LEU A 286 3.54 29.71 -14.16
C LEU A 286 4.77 30.20 -14.94
N VAL A 287 4.59 30.77 -16.12
CA VAL A 287 5.70 31.18 -17.00
C VAL A 287 6.41 32.44 -16.49
N GLU A 288 5.66 33.42 -15.96
CA GLU A 288 6.26 34.65 -15.44
C GLU A 288 6.78 34.47 -14.00
N GLY A 289 6.04 33.71 -13.18
CA GLY A 289 6.42 33.49 -11.77
C GLY A 289 7.59 32.52 -11.60
N TYR A 290 7.69 31.49 -12.49
CA TYR A 290 8.63 30.37 -12.33
C TYR A 290 9.31 29.97 -13.65
N PRO A 291 9.95 30.90 -14.40
CA PRO A 291 10.44 30.69 -15.77
C PRO A 291 11.50 29.59 -15.90
N GLU A 292 12.29 29.38 -14.85
CA GLU A 292 13.38 28.39 -14.85
C GLU A 292 12.90 26.95 -14.61
N THR A 293 11.62 26.77 -14.29
CA THR A 293 11.09 25.44 -14.00
C THR A 293 10.82 24.64 -15.27
N PRO A 294 10.98 23.30 -15.22
CA PRO A 294 10.69 22.43 -16.35
C PRO A 294 9.25 22.58 -16.88
N PHE A 295 8.28 22.81 -16.01
CA PHE A 295 6.87 23.00 -16.39
C PHE A 295 6.64 24.30 -17.17
N ALA A 296 7.28 25.40 -16.75
CA ALA A 296 7.19 26.67 -17.47
C ALA A 296 7.86 26.56 -18.85
N GLN A 297 9.03 25.92 -18.94
CA GLN A 297 9.73 25.66 -20.19
C GLN A 297 8.91 24.80 -21.15
N LEU A 298 8.27 23.72 -20.65
CA LEU A 298 7.37 22.88 -21.45
C LEU A 298 6.22 23.69 -22.08
N ILE A 299 5.61 24.57 -21.29
CA ILE A 299 4.46 25.37 -21.77
C ILE A 299 4.88 26.49 -22.71
N SER A 300 6.11 27.03 -22.54
CA SER A 300 6.65 28.11 -23.38
C SER A 300 7.17 27.59 -24.73
N ASP A 301 7.84 26.46 -24.74
CA ASP A 301 8.43 25.85 -25.95
C ASP A 301 8.24 24.31 -25.95
N PRO A 302 7.03 23.84 -26.27
CA PRO A 302 6.72 22.40 -26.25
C PRO A 302 7.51 21.57 -27.26
N GLU A 303 7.92 22.17 -28.39
CA GLU A 303 8.58 21.46 -29.50
C GLU A 303 10.05 21.13 -29.19
N ASN A 304 10.73 21.99 -28.43
CA ASN A 304 12.14 21.84 -28.09
C ASN A 304 12.38 21.35 -26.66
N PHE A 305 11.32 21.03 -25.91
CA PHE A 305 11.43 20.65 -24.52
C PHE A 305 11.92 19.21 -24.37
N ASP A 306 12.95 19.02 -23.54
CA ASP A 306 13.45 17.69 -23.16
C ASP A 306 12.54 17.07 -22.10
N ASN A 307 11.64 16.18 -22.52
CA ASN A 307 10.69 15.49 -21.66
C ASN A 307 11.34 14.68 -20.51
N SER A 308 12.64 14.36 -20.62
CA SER A 308 13.37 13.64 -19.54
C SER A 308 13.51 14.46 -18.25
N LYS A 309 13.26 15.76 -18.31
CA LYS A 309 13.30 16.69 -17.16
C LYS A 309 12.01 16.75 -16.37
N LEU A 310 10.93 16.14 -16.87
CA LEU A 310 9.64 16.12 -16.17
C LEU A 310 9.39 14.77 -15.52
N VAL A 311 8.94 14.82 -14.28
CA VAL A 311 8.41 13.64 -13.57
C VAL A 311 6.90 13.55 -13.84
N THR A 312 6.54 13.17 -15.07
CA THR A 312 5.14 12.85 -15.41
C THR A 312 4.92 11.34 -15.34
N PRO A 313 3.67 10.86 -15.14
CA PRO A 313 3.38 9.42 -15.16
C PRO A 313 3.89 8.71 -16.41
N ASP A 314 3.81 9.33 -17.58
CA ASP A 314 4.30 8.77 -18.85
C ASP A 314 5.82 8.57 -18.84
N VAL A 315 6.57 9.59 -18.41
CA VAL A 315 8.05 9.54 -18.33
C VAL A 315 8.50 8.53 -17.28
N LEU A 316 7.82 8.48 -16.13
CA LEU A 316 8.10 7.47 -15.10
C LEU A 316 7.83 6.05 -15.64
N TYR A 317 6.71 5.84 -16.31
CA TYR A 317 6.39 4.55 -16.93
C TYR A 317 7.48 4.11 -17.91
N GLU A 318 7.92 4.99 -18.80
CA GLU A 318 8.99 4.68 -19.74
C GLU A 318 10.32 4.35 -19.06
N ASN A 319 10.66 5.07 -17.99
CA ASN A 319 11.87 4.80 -17.21
C ASN A 319 11.80 3.44 -16.51
N ILE A 320 10.64 3.10 -15.91
CA ILE A 320 10.42 1.79 -15.29
C ILE A 320 10.44 0.67 -16.35
N LEU A 321 9.87 0.91 -17.52
CA LEU A 321 9.92 -0.04 -18.64
C LEU A 321 11.38 -0.30 -19.08
N LYS A 322 12.22 0.74 -19.11
CA LYS A 322 13.66 0.59 -19.36
C LYS A 322 14.36 -0.23 -18.27
N LEU A 323 14.05 0.02 -16.99
CA LEU A 323 14.57 -0.80 -15.88
C LEU A 323 14.17 -2.27 -16.03
N PHE A 324 12.91 -2.52 -16.36
CA PHE A 324 12.41 -3.88 -16.63
C PHE A 324 13.15 -4.55 -17.80
N GLN A 325 13.36 -3.85 -18.91
CA GLN A 325 14.12 -4.35 -20.07
C GLN A 325 15.60 -4.63 -19.73
N GLN A 326 16.18 -3.83 -18.83
CA GLN A 326 17.54 -4.02 -18.30
C GLN A 326 17.61 -5.12 -17.21
N GLN A 327 16.50 -5.77 -16.90
CA GLN A 327 16.36 -6.80 -15.85
C GLN A 327 16.66 -6.27 -14.43
N ARG A 328 16.54 -4.98 -14.19
CA ARG A 328 16.68 -4.31 -12.88
C ARG A 328 15.32 -4.34 -12.16
N PHE A 329 14.85 -5.54 -11.86
CA PHE A 329 13.47 -5.74 -11.40
C PHE A 329 13.21 -5.18 -10.01
N VAL A 330 14.20 -5.18 -9.10
CA VAL A 330 14.07 -4.62 -7.75
C VAL A 330 13.84 -3.11 -7.80
N GLU A 331 14.66 -2.40 -8.55
CA GLU A 331 14.49 -0.96 -8.74
C GLU A 331 13.19 -0.61 -9.48
N ALA A 332 12.79 -1.49 -10.42
CA ALA A 332 11.55 -1.31 -11.15
C ALA A 332 10.32 -1.47 -10.23
N ILE A 333 10.32 -2.43 -9.27
CA ILE A 333 9.18 -2.62 -8.36
C ILE A 333 9.05 -1.46 -7.37
N GLU A 334 10.16 -0.93 -6.84
CA GLU A 334 10.16 0.24 -5.97
C GLU A 334 9.63 1.50 -6.68
N SER A 335 10.05 1.70 -7.93
CA SER A 335 9.64 2.86 -8.71
C SER A 335 8.18 2.78 -9.16
N ILE A 336 7.66 1.57 -9.43
CA ILE A 336 6.30 1.40 -9.94
C ILE A 336 5.23 1.65 -8.88
N GLU A 337 5.55 1.45 -7.59
CA GLU A 337 4.63 1.79 -6.49
C GLU A 337 4.35 3.31 -6.49
N SER A 338 5.39 4.13 -6.65
CA SER A 338 5.25 5.58 -6.76
C SER A 338 4.47 5.98 -8.02
N LEU A 339 4.72 5.28 -9.16
CA LEU A 339 3.98 5.52 -10.38
C LEU A 339 2.48 5.18 -10.23
N MET A 340 2.13 4.07 -9.57
CA MET A 340 0.73 3.67 -9.38
C MET A 340 -0.07 4.75 -8.64
N VAL A 341 0.54 5.41 -7.65
CA VAL A 341 -0.10 6.54 -6.95
C VAL A 341 -0.30 7.72 -7.90
N LEU A 342 0.74 8.13 -8.64
CA LEU A 342 0.70 9.28 -9.55
C LEU A 342 -0.18 9.05 -10.77
N ALA A 343 -0.25 7.83 -11.28
CA ALA A 343 -1.02 7.47 -12.47
C ALA A 343 -2.48 7.11 -12.17
N SER A 344 -2.89 7.16 -10.90
CA SER A 344 -4.22 6.74 -10.48
C SER A 344 -5.33 7.46 -11.26
N GLY A 345 -6.23 6.69 -11.91
CA GLY A 345 -7.31 7.18 -12.78
C GLY A 345 -6.90 7.56 -14.20
N SER A 346 -5.60 7.64 -14.50
CA SER A 346 -5.11 7.95 -15.85
C SER A 346 -5.09 6.72 -16.76
N ASN A 347 -4.89 6.94 -18.06
CA ASN A 347 -4.69 5.87 -19.04
C ASN A 347 -3.35 5.12 -18.88
N ILE A 348 -2.45 5.63 -18.04
CA ILE A 348 -1.17 4.99 -17.70
C ILE A 348 -1.35 3.95 -16.59
N GLU A 349 -2.35 4.12 -15.70
CA GLU A 349 -2.57 3.23 -14.57
C GLU A 349 -2.73 1.75 -14.98
N PRO A 350 -3.59 1.37 -15.95
CA PRO A 350 -3.68 -0.03 -16.38
C PRO A 350 -2.37 -0.57 -16.95
N LYS A 351 -1.61 0.26 -17.70
CA LYS A 351 -0.30 -0.11 -18.25
C LYS A 351 0.72 -0.36 -17.15
N ALA A 352 0.75 0.53 -16.15
CA ALA A 352 1.60 0.39 -14.98
C ALA A 352 1.25 -0.86 -14.17
N ALA A 353 -0.04 -1.15 -13.97
CA ALA A 353 -0.52 -2.35 -13.30
C ALA A 353 -0.11 -3.64 -14.02
N LEU A 354 -0.21 -3.68 -15.35
CA LEU A 354 0.25 -4.82 -16.13
C LEU A 354 1.78 -4.99 -16.06
N LEU A 355 2.53 -3.89 -16.13
CA LEU A 355 3.99 -3.91 -15.98
C LEU A 355 4.38 -4.38 -14.56
N LYS A 356 3.68 -3.91 -13.51
CA LYS A 356 3.84 -4.39 -12.14
C LYS A 356 3.61 -5.89 -12.03
N ALA A 357 2.56 -6.41 -12.67
CA ALA A 357 2.30 -7.85 -12.72
C ALA A 357 3.47 -8.63 -13.36
N HIS A 358 4.05 -8.12 -14.44
CA HIS A 358 5.22 -8.73 -15.06
C HIS A 358 6.45 -8.71 -14.15
N ILE A 359 6.74 -7.59 -13.49
CA ILE A 359 7.85 -7.46 -12.53
C ILE A 359 7.67 -8.45 -11.38
N THR A 360 6.46 -8.48 -10.78
CA THR A 360 6.09 -9.41 -9.71
C THR A 360 6.32 -10.87 -10.14
N GLY A 361 5.94 -11.21 -11.36
CA GLY A 361 6.19 -12.56 -11.89
C GLY A 361 7.68 -12.89 -12.03
N ARG A 362 8.52 -11.92 -12.36
CA ARG A 362 9.98 -12.10 -12.45
C ARG A 362 10.61 -12.28 -11.07
N LEU A 363 10.16 -11.53 -10.07
CA LEU A 363 10.70 -11.59 -8.70
C LEU A 363 10.12 -12.76 -7.89
N ASN A 364 8.80 -12.98 -7.96
CA ASN A 364 8.10 -13.86 -7.02
C ASN A 364 7.54 -15.13 -7.67
N GLY A 365 7.74 -15.31 -8.98
CA GLY A 365 7.42 -16.53 -9.69
C GLY A 365 6.03 -16.55 -10.31
N VAL A 366 5.69 -17.71 -10.91
CA VAL A 366 4.52 -17.82 -11.79
C VAL A 366 3.17 -17.74 -11.05
N GLU A 367 3.09 -18.19 -9.80
CA GLU A 367 1.83 -18.11 -9.04
C GLU A 367 1.54 -16.66 -8.63
N ALA A 368 2.56 -15.91 -8.18
CA ALA A 368 2.44 -14.48 -7.93
C ALA A 368 2.06 -13.71 -9.22
N TRP A 369 2.65 -14.09 -10.36
CA TRP A 369 2.30 -13.50 -11.65
C TRP A 369 0.84 -13.74 -12.03
N LYS A 370 0.33 -14.97 -11.86
CA LYS A 370 -1.09 -15.28 -12.13
C LYS A 370 -2.04 -14.47 -11.26
N ASN A 371 -1.72 -14.32 -9.97
CA ASN A 371 -2.52 -13.52 -9.07
C ASN A 371 -2.52 -12.05 -9.50
N ALA A 372 -1.36 -11.47 -9.77
CA ALA A 372 -1.24 -10.09 -10.22
C ALA A 372 -1.93 -9.85 -11.58
N LEU A 373 -1.87 -10.80 -12.53
CA LEU A 373 -2.64 -10.71 -13.77
C LEU A 373 -4.15 -10.80 -13.50
N GLY A 374 -4.57 -11.61 -12.53
CA GLY A 374 -5.96 -11.67 -12.07
C GLY A 374 -6.43 -10.31 -11.52
N ASP A 375 -5.60 -9.63 -10.76
CA ASP A 375 -5.89 -8.29 -10.24
C ASP A 375 -6.02 -7.27 -11.37
N VAL A 376 -5.15 -7.31 -12.40
CA VAL A 376 -5.29 -6.44 -13.59
C VAL A 376 -6.64 -6.68 -14.29
N ILE A 377 -7.05 -7.93 -14.49
CA ILE A 377 -8.33 -8.26 -15.11
C ILE A 377 -9.51 -7.75 -14.29
N LEU A 378 -9.44 -7.90 -12.98
CA LEU A 378 -10.49 -7.45 -12.06
C LEU A 378 -10.56 -5.93 -12.00
N ASN A 379 -9.39 -5.28 -11.91
CA ASN A 379 -9.29 -3.85 -11.65
C ASN A 379 -9.49 -3.00 -12.90
N TYR A 380 -9.18 -3.51 -14.07
CA TYR A 380 -9.20 -2.75 -15.32
C TYR A 380 -9.98 -3.46 -16.43
N SER A 381 -11.10 -4.10 -16.09
CA SER A 381 -11.82 -5.05 -16.94
C SER A 381 -12.23 -4.55 -18.34
N ALA A 382 -12.29 -3.22 -18.53
CA ALA A 382 -12.67 -2.58 -19.80
C ALA A 382 -11.46 -2.07 -20.61
N THR A 383 -10.22 -2.43 -20.24
CA THR A 383 -8.99 -1.96 -20.89
C THR A 383 -8.33 -3.06 -21.72
N ASP A 384 -7.51 -2.64 -22.71
CA ASP A 384 -6.71 -3.54 -23.53
C ASP A 384 -5.70 -4.35 -22.69
N GLU A 385 -5.20 -3.75 -21.61
CA GLU A 385 -4.28 -4.39 -20.66
C GLU A 385 -4.95 -5.56 -19.93
N ALA A 386 -6.22 -5.44 -19.56
CA ALA A 386 -6.96 -6.55 -18.96
C ALA A 386 -7.20 -7.68 -19.97
N GLU A 387 -7.46 -7.36 -21.24
CA GLU A 387 -7.60 -8.36 -22.29
C GLU A 387 -6.27 -9.08 -22.54
N ASN A 388 -5.15 -8.33 -22.56
CA ASN A 388 -3.81 -8.90 -22.66
C ASN A 388 -3.50 -9.81 -21.45
N ALA A 389 -3.86 -9.40 -20.23
CA ALA A 389 -3.70 -10.22 -19.04
C ALA A 389 -4.50 -11.54 -19.11
N LYS A 390 -5.72 -11.54 -19.69
CA LYS A 390 -6.51 -12.76 -19.93
C LYS A 390 -5.81 -13.71 -20.90
N LEU A 391 -5.28 -13.18 -22.01
CA LEU A 391 -4.52 -13.97 -22.98
C LEU A 391 -3.29 -14.62 -22.34
N LEU A 392 -2.53 -13.86 -21.56
CA LEU A 392 -1.35 -14.37 -20.83
C LEU A 392 -1.72 -15.48 -19.84
N LEU A 393 -2.82 -15.34 -19.09
CA LEU A 393 -3.30 -16.40 -18.20
C LEU A 393 -3.70 -17.67 -18.96
N ALA A 394 -4.35 -17.52 -20.11
CA ALA A 394 -4.69 -18.65 -20.97
C ALA A 394 -3.45 -19.37 -21.51
N GLU A 395 -2.43 -18.62 -21.94
CA GLU A 395 -1.15 -19.18 -22.38
C GLU A 395 -0.42 -19.91 -21.26
N ILE A 396 -0.38 -19.34 -20.04
CA ILE A 396 0.23 -19.99 -18.88
C ILE A 396 -0.45 -21.33 -18.60
N LYS A 397 -1.77 -21.38 -18.70
CA LYS A 397 -2.58 -22.59 -18.49
C LYS A 397 -2.30 -23.62 -19.57
N ALA A 398 -2.36 -23.24 -20.84
CA ALA A 398 -2.06 -24.11 -21.97
C ALA A 398 -0.63 -24.67 -21.93
N ASN A 399 0.37 -23.85 -21.56
CA ASN A 399 1.76 -24.30 -21.40
C ASN A 399 1.97 -25.25 -20.22
N ASN A 400 1.16 -25.18 -19.16
CA ASN A 400 1.19 -26.17 -18.09
C ASN A 400 0.64 -27.53 -18.58
N ASP A 401 -0.43 -27.52 -19.35
CA ASP A 401 -1.05 -28.73 -19.91
C ASP A 401 -0.13 -29.42 -20.94
N LEU A 402 0.64 -28.63 -21.71
CA LEU A 402 1.62 -29.17 -22.68
C LEU A 402 2.90 -29.75 -22.03
N LYS A 403 3.22 -29.43 -20.78
CA LYS A 403 4.42 -29.93 -20.07
C LYS A 403 4.33 -31.37 -19.58
N GLU A 404 3.17 -31.97 -19.55
CA GLU A 404 3.01 -33.40 -19.32
C GLU A 404 3.50 -34.25 -20.50
N SER A 405 3.84 -33.63 -21.64
CA SER A 405 4.31 -34.28 -22.86
C SER A 405 5.82 -34.59 -22.95
N GLY A 406 6.55 -34.64 -21.84
CA GLY A 406 7.77 -35.45 -21.70
C GLY A 406 9.04 -35.04 -22.46
N ILE A 407 9.22 -33.79 -22.93
CA ILE A 407 10.49 -33.36 -23.54
C ILE A 407 11.53 -33.08 -22.44
N VAL A 408 12.44 -33.98 -22.22
CA VAL A 408 13.58 -33.82 -21.31
C VAL A 408 14.74 -33.17 -22.05
N TYR A 409 15.06 -31.91 -21.75
CA TYR A 409 16.27 -31.27 -22.22
C TYR A 409 17.48 -31.86 -21.47
N LYS A 410 18.38 -32.53 -22.18
CA LYS A 410 19.57 -33.18 -21.61
C LYS A 410 20.73 -32.24 -21.28
N ASN A 411 20.52 -30.94 -21.32
CA ASN A 411 21.54 -29.95 -20.97
C ASN A 411 21.44 -29.59 -19.50
N TYR A 412 22.58 -29.41 -18.87
CA TYR A 412 22.71 -29.00 -17.48
C TYR A 412 23.08 -27.54 -17.37
N LYS A 413 22.75 -26.96 -16.22
CA LYS A 413 23.13 -25.62 -15.77
C LYS A 413 23.91 -25.75 -14.48
N TRP A 414 24.99 -25.01 -14.36
CA TRP A 414 25.74 -24.88 -13.12
C TRP A 414 25.47 -23.49 -12.55
N ILE A 415 24.92 -23.44 -11.36
CA ILE A 415 24.27 -22.28 -10.80
C ILE A 415 25.01 -21.87 -9.52
N PHE A 416 25.32 -20.57 -9.40
CA PHE A 416 25.95 -19.94 -8.24
C PHE A 416 25.02 -18.86 -7.72
N PRO A 417 24.37 -19.07 -6.56
CA PRO A 417 23.54 -18.07 -5.92
C PRO A 417 24.37 -16.98 -5.25
N PHE A 418 24.02 -15.72 -5.48
CA PHE A 418 24.57 -14.55 -4.80
C PHE A 418 23.44 -13.76 -4.18
N LEU A 419 23.71 -13.09 -3.04
CA LEU A 419 22.77 -12.12 -2.48
C LEU A 419 22.66 -10.90 -3.41
N ALA A 420 21.46 -10.41 -3.62
CA ALA A 420 21.20 -9.28 -4.52
C ALA A 420 21.95 -8.00 -4.07
N GLY A 421 22.19 -7.83 -2.76
CA GLY A 421 22.99 -6.72 -2.21
C GLY A 421 24.50 -6.77 -2.51
N ASP A 422 25.04 -7.91 -2.96
CA ASP A 422 26.47 -8.12 -3.22
C ASP A 422 26.83 -7.93 -4.71
N GLU A 423 26.36 -6.84 -5.33
CA GLU A 423 26.53 -6.62 -6.79
C GLU A 423 27.99 -6.62 -7.26
N GLU A 424 28.89 -5.99 -6.52
CA GLU A 424 30.31 -5.91 -6.83
C GLU A 424 30.94 -7.30 -6.88
N ARG A 425 30.68 -8.10 -5.86
CA ARG A 425 31.14 -9.49 -5.76
C ARG A 425 30.56 -10.35 -6.90
N THR A 426 29.27 -10.18 -7.17
CA THR A 426 28.58 -10.92 -8.24
C THR A 426 29.14 -10.57 -9.62
N LYS A 427 29.38 -9.29 -9.91
CA LYS A 427 29.98 -8.82 -11.17
C LYS A 427 31.44 -9.27 -11.33
N THR A 428 32.20 -9.26 -10.25
CA THR A 428 33.59 -9.73 -10.23
C THR A 428 33.64 -11.22 -10.54
N PHE A 429 32.89 -12.02 -9.79
CA PHE A 429 32.79 -13.47 -10.02
C PHE A 429 32.31 -13.80 -11.45
N PHE A 430 31.32 -13.08 -11.96
CA PHE A 430 30.82 -13.26 -13.31
C PHE A 430 31.91 -13.05 -14.37
N LYS A 431 32.74 -12.01 -14.22
CA LYS A 431 33.85 -11.74 -15.14
C LYS A 431 34.91 -12.82 -15.08
N GLU A 432 35.34 -13.17 -13.87
CA GLU A 432 36.40 -14.15 -13.64
C GLU A 432 36.01 -15.53 -14.13
N ILE A 433 34.82 -16.03 -13.78
CA ILE A 433 34.35 -17.33 -14.23
C ILE A 433 34.16 -17.36 -15.75
N LYS A 434 33.70 -16.27 -16.35
CA LYS A 434 33.54 -16.13 -17.78
C LYS A 434 34.89 -16.21 -18.51
N GLU A 435 35.91 -15.53 -18.02
CA GLU A 435 37.28 -15.57 -18.62
C GLU A 435 37.87 -16.95 -18.51
N VAL A 436 37.82 -17.57 -17.35
CA VAL A 436 38.39 -18.91 -17.14
C VAL A 436 37.66 -19.97 -17.96
N LEU A 437 36.34 -19.92 -18.06
CA LEU A 437 35.56 -20.87 -18.85
C LEU A 437 35.70 -20.69 -20.36
N LEU A 438 35.83 -19.45 -20.85
CA LEU A 438 36.08 -19.18 -22.27
C LEU A 438 37.44 -19.72 -22.76
N THR A 439 38.46 -19.71 -21.89
CA THR A 439 39.76 -20.32 -22.19
C THR A 439 39.71 -21.85 -22.18
N SER A 440 38.86 -22.43 -21.32
CA SER A 440 38.76 -23.88 -21.12
C SER A 440 37.79 -24.58 -22.07
N ASN A 441 36.67 -23.98 -22.42
CA ASN A 441 35.67 -24.56 -23.32
C ASN A 441 34.78 -23.51 -24.01
N ARG A 442 34.98 -23.32 -25.30
CA ARG A 442 34.25 -22.34 -26.15
C ARG A 442 32.73 -22.62 -26.28
N ARG A 443 32.24 -23.76 -25.81
CA ARG A 443 30.80 -24.11 -25.86
C ARG A 443 30.01 -23.58 -24.69
N TRP A 444 30.68 -23.17 -23.63
CA TRP A 444 30.04 -22.70 -22.42
C TRP A 444 29.83 -21.19 -22.47
N SER A 445 28.71 -20.78 -21.99
CA SER A 445 28.39 -19.37 -21.81
C SER A 445 27.96 -19.11 -20.39
N VAL A 446 28.13 -17.88 -19.92
CA VAL A 446 27.76 -17.45 -18.57
C VAL A 446 26.75 -16.32 -18.68
N SER A 447 25.69 -16.37 -17.86
CA SER A 447 24.71 -15.30 -17.72
C SER A 447 24.55 -14.87 -16.26
N LEU A 448 24.05 -13.65 -16.09
CA LEU A 448 23.51 -13.15 -14.83
C LEU A 448 21.99 -13.25 -14.93
N ASP A 449 21.39 -14.04 -14.04
CA ASP A 449 19.95 -14.25 -14.01
C ASP A 449 19.41 -13.69 -12.68
N PRO A 450 18.74 -12.51 -12.65
CA PRO A 450 18.05 -12.03 -11.47
C PRO A 450 16.98 -13.05 -11.06
N PHE A 451 17.15 -13.61 -9.87
CA PHE A 451 16.28 -14.70 -9.42
C PHE A 451 15.11 -14.20 -8.58
N SER A 452 15.37 -13.38 -7.57
CA SER A 452 14.36 -12.78 -6.66
C SER A 452 14.88 -11.44 -6.14
N GLU A 453 14.14 -10.81 -5.24
CA GLU A 453 14.60 -9.61 -4.53
C GLU A 453 15.89 -9.87 -3.74
N ASP A 454 16.05 -11.10 -3.20
CA ASP A 454 17.18 -11.47 -2.35
C ASP A 454 18.37 -12.06 -3.12
N TYR A 455 18.17 -12.63 -4.32
CA TYR A 455 19.18 -13.45 -4.99
C TYR A 455 19.33 -13.14 -6.48
N THR A 456 20.58 -13.07 -6.93
CA THR A 456 20.98 -13.11 -8.33
C THR A 456 21.84 -14.34 -8.58
N PHE A 457 21.59 -15.06 -9.68
CA PHE A 457 22.35 -16.24 -10.05
C PHE A 457 23.36 -15.93 -11.12
N VAL A 458 24.58 -16.42 -10.94
CA VAL A 458 25.55 -16.60 -12.05
C VAL A 458 25.35 -18.01 -12.58
N VAL A 459 25.03 -18.14 -13.87
CA VAL A 459 24.64 -19.41 -14.48
C VAL A 459 25.55 -19.78 -15.63
N VAL A 460 26.17 -20.94 -15.56
CA VAL A 460 26.96 -21.52 -16.63
C VAL A 460 26.08 -22.45 -17.47
N HIS A 461 26.08 -22.19 -18.78
CA HIS A 461 25.26 -22.90 -19.75
C HIS A 461 26.12 -23.80 -20.68
N GLY A 462 25.48 -24.74 -21.36
CA GLY A 462 26.13 -25.57 -22.39
C GLY A 462 26.76 -26.85 -21.87
N ILE A 463 26.52 -27.20 -20.61
CA ILE A 463 27.02 -28.43 -19.96
C ILE A 463 26.16 -29.60 -20.45
N ARG A 464 26.82 -30.68 -20.93
CA ARG A 464 26.14 -31.87 -21.42
C ARG A 464 26.10 -33.02 -20.41
N ASP A 465 27.07 -33.03 -19.49
CA ASP A 465 27.24 -34.06 -18.49
C ASP A 465 27.66 -33.42 -17.15
N PRO A 466 27.01 -33.75 -16.01
CA PRO A 466 27.43 -33.28 -14.69
C PRO A 466 28.89 -33.60 -14.34
N GLU A 467 29.45 -34.69 -14.87
CA GLU A 467 30.84 -35.03 -14.66
C GLU A 467 31.82 -34.04 -15.33
N GLU A 468 31.38 -33.29 -16.33
CA GLU A 468 32.18 -32.18 -16.90
C GLU A 468 32.43 -31.10 -15.84
N VAL A 469 31.45 -30.81 -14.99
CA VAL A 469 31.57 -29.83 -13.89
C VAL A 469 32.62 -30.32 -12.87
N LYS A 470 32.56 -31.60 -12.45
CA LYS A 470 33.52 -32.15 -11.50
C LYS A 470 34.96 -32.11 -12.03
N ARG A 471 35.15 -32.38 -13.32
CA ARG A 471 36.47 -32.30 -13.97
C ARG A 471 37.03 -30.90 -13.99
N ILE A 472 36.17 -29.91 -14.13
CA ILE A 472 36.57 -28.50 -14.21
C ILE A 472 36.79 -27.92 -12.80
N GLN A 473 36.04 -28.36 -11.82
CA GLN A 473 36.27 -28.01 -10.41
C GLN A 473 37.71 -28.40 -9.93
N GLY A 474 38.33 -29.37 -10.58
CA GLY A 474 39.71 -29.74 -10.33
C GLY A 474 40.78 -28.84 -10.96
N ASN A 475 40.42 -27.87 -11.81
CA ASN A 475 41.36 -26.88 -12.38
C ASN A 475 41.67 -25.78 -11.37
N VAL A 476 42.99 -25.50 -11.15
CA VAL A 476 43.48 -24.63 -10.06
C VAL A 476 42.82 -23.23 -10.07
N GLY A 477 42.59 -22.62 -11.24
CA GLY A 477 41.98 -21.28 -11.30
C GLY A 477 40.47 -21.23 -11.04
N ILE A 478 39.78 -22.38 -11.13
CA ILE A 478 38.34 -22.48 -10.86
C ILE A 478 38.08 -22.94 -9.44
N SER A 479 38.97 -23.80 -8.88
CA SER A 479 38.87 -24.26 -7.51
C SER A 479 38.88 -23.08 -6.52
N ASP A 480 39.72 -22.07 -6.74
CA ASP A 480 39.83 -20.94 -5.84
C ASP A 480 38.56 -20.07 -5.90
N LEU A 481 38.03 -19.81 -7.09
CA LEU A 481 36.76 -19.10 -7.28
C LEU A 481 35.55 -19.81 -6.67
N ILE A 482 35.55 -21.16 -6.70
CA ILE A 482 34.47 -21.97 -6.12
C ILE A 482 34.59 -22.04 -4.59
N LEU A 483 35.81 -22.09 -4.05
CA LEU A 483 36.04 -22.10 -2.60
C LEU A 483 35.60 -20.80 -1.93
N GLU A 484 35.67 -19.68 -2.64
CA GLU A 484 35.14 -18.40 -2.15
C GLU A 484 33.60 -18.34 -2.17
N ASN A 485 32.96 -19.20 -2.99
CA ASN A 485 31.52 -19.25 -3.12
C ASN A 485 30.99 -20.67 -2.90
N ASN A 486 30.83 -21.05 -1.63
CA ASN A 486 30.51 -22.41 -1.19
C ASN A 486 29.13 -22.93 -1.68
N GLU A 487 28.20 -22.05 -2.01
CA GLU A 487 26.86 -22.42 -2.49
C GLU A 487 26.83 -22.49 -4.01
N ASN A 488 26.88 -23.68 -4.56
CA ASN A 488 26.65 -23.92 -5.98
C ASN A 488 25.96 -25.26 -6.20
N PHE A 489 25.22 -25.38 -7.30
CA PHE A 489 24.56 -26.63 -7.65
C PHE A 489 24.42 -26.81 -9.16
N VAL A 490 24.27 -28.06 -9.61
CA VAL A 490 24.03 -28.41 -11.00
C VAL A 490 22.60 -28.90 -11.14
N ALA A 491 21.86 -28.41 -12.11
CA ALA A 491 20.49 -28.83 -12.40
C ALA A 491 20.30 -29.07 -13.90
N LEU A 492 19.37 -29.97 -14.27
CA LEU A 492 18.90 -30.07 -15.64
C LEU A 492 18.27 -28.73 -16.07
N ALA A 493 18.39 -28.37 -17.35
CA ALA A 493 17.78 -27.15 -17.87
C ALA A 493 16.25 -27.08 -17.63
N SER A 494 15.57 -28.22 -17.64
CA SER A 494 14.15 -28.34 -17.27
C SER A 494 13.91 -28.06 -15.79
N GLN A 495 14.75 -28.61 -14.92
CA GLN A 495 14.69 -28.35 -13.47
C GLN A 495 14.99 -26.89 -13.15
N TYR A 496 16.02 -26.32 -13.77
CA TYR A 496 16.34 -24.89 -13.60
C TYR A 496 15.18 -23.99 -14.01
N ARG A 497 14.51 -24.31 -15.12
CA ARG A 497 13.29 -23.59 -15.53
C ARG A 497 12.18 -23.69 -14.47
N THR A 498 12.02 -24.84 -13.84
CA THR A 498 11.06 -25.05 -12.75
C THR A 498 11.44 -24.25 -11.51
N ILE A 499 12.74 -24.22 -11.17
CA ILE A 499 13.28 -23.42 -10.06
C ILE A 499 13.01 -21.92 -10.29
N LEU A 500 13.29 -21.39 -11.50
CA LEU A 500 12.99 -20.01 -11.85
C LEU A 500 11.50 -19.69 -11.75
N LYS A 501 10.66 -20.65 -12.16
CA LYS A 501 9.21 -20.52 -12.15
C LYS A 501 8.62 -20.49 -10.74
N ASN A 502 9.09 -21.38 -9.87
CA ASN A 502 8.52 -21.62 -8.55
C ASN A 502 9.32 -20.96 -7.42
N LYS A 503 10.48 -20.34 -7.72
CA LYS A 503 11.35 -19.66 -6.76
C LYS A 503 11.82 -20.55 -5.57
N ASN A 504 12.00 -21.85 -5.79
CA ASN A 504 12.21 -22.87 -4.75
C ASN A 504 13.61 -23.53 -4.80
N TRP A 505 14.67 -22.79 -5.16
CA TRP A 505 16.01 -23.36 -5.32
C TRP A 505 16.58 -24.00 -4.05
N LYS A 506 16.32 -23.44 -2.87
CA LYS A 506 16.79 -24.02 -1.59
C LYS A 506 16.17 -25.38 -1.33
N THR A 507 14.86 -25.51 -1.51
CA THR A 507 14.14 -26.79 -1.38
C THR A 507 14.69 -27.83 -2.37
N PHE A 508 14.96 -27.42 -3.60
CA PHE A 508 15.55 -28.28 -4.63
C PHE A 508 16.95 -28.77 -4.23
N GLN A 509 17.78 -27.91 -3.63
CA GLN A 509 19.12 -28.26 -3.16
C GLN A 509 19.06 -29.24 -1.98
N ASP A 510 18.15 -29.02 -1.03
CA ASP A 510 17.94 -29.88 0.15
C ASP A 510 17.46 -31.28 -0.23
N GLU A 511 16.54 -31.38 -1.19
CA GLU A 511 16.06 -32.67 -1.72
C GLU A 511 17.17 -33.50 -2.41
N ARG A 512 18.15 -32.84 -2.99
CA ARG A 512 19.27 -33.47 -3.69
C ARG A 512 20.39 -33.89 -2.74
N ASN A 513 20.50 -33.26 -1.58
CA ASN A 513 21.51 -33.58 -0.55
C ASN A 513 21.04 -34.69 0.41
N ARG A 514 19.79 -35.13 0.31
CA ARG A 514 19.20 -36.31 0.97
C ARG A 514 19.34 -37.55 0.09
#